data_43ebb52856f888704542b949ef5bc13d
#
_entry.id   43ebb52856f888704542b949ef5bc13d
#
_cell.length_a   1.000
_cell.length_b   1.000
_cell.length_c   1.000
_cell.angle_alpha   90.00
_cell.angle_beta   90.00
_cell.angle_gamma   90.00
#
_symmetry.space_group_name_H-M   'P 1'
#
loop_
_entity.id
_entity.type
_entity.pdbx_description
1 polymer ?
#
loop_
_entity_poly.entity_id
_entity_poly.type
_entity_poly.pdbx_seq_one_letter_code
_entity_poly.pdbx_strand_id
1 'polypeptide(L)'
;MENNPEGQPQPQPQPQPQPAALADTMMTNGAPAQLPTLPAQAQDALTDPTMMPAIPQMQSISADEIALYDRQIRLWGVKAQELIRNANILLIGMRALGNEIAKNLVLAGTGSLTILDHENVIDEDLGSQFLITEEDVGKNRAEAAAVELRKMNPRVNLLVDQENIMAKMPEYFAAFHIVIATGQPFEMASTINMSCRMFNVKFYAADVHGMYGYVFSDLIMHQFLVERDIQGNIPTRPGIAETSTRMVMGVETKKENNKTKESVTKQEMYCPLLLANSSPLPPEATRSRRSKMRVPPLLSCLRGLFEFQKQTAGRSPDVSRTGDLALFTKVTGEKHLELQLPHETLTSTVFRSFLQNLNTEIPPTAAFLGGQVAQDVINVLGQREQPLQNLLLFDGEEFKAPIYSMQPMFDPTLAMPLDGMTADDVPQEAASNGNGVMTNGIAPNTAADVSQAQPQPQA
;
A
#
# COMPACT_ATOMS: atom_id res chain seq x y z
N MET A 1 70.46 -1.77 16.03
CA MET A 1 70.76 -0.42 16.52
C MET A 1 69.72 0.47 15.88
N GLU A 2 68.87 0.85 16.52
CA GLU A 2 68.34 1.78 17.54
C GLU A 2 66.94 2.19 17.08
N ASN A 3 65.97 2.40 17.80
CA ASN A 3 65.53 2.59 19.16
C ASN A 3 64.04 2.86 19.05
N ASN A 4 63.28 2.15 19.84
CA ASN A 4 61.87 2.45 20.11
C ASN A 4 61.86 3.45 21.27
N PRO A 5 60.98 4.41 21.32
CA PRO A 5 60.46 4.93 22.59
C PRO A 5 58.98 4.70 22.79
N GLU A 6 58.76 4.01 23.83
CA GLU A 6 57.76 3.95 24.89
C GLU A 6 56.51 4.88 24.79
N GLY A 7 55.45 4.23 25.18
CA GLY A 7 54.08 4.65 25.34
C GLY A 7 53.81 5.85 26.27
N GLN A 8 52.70 6.49 25.96
CA GLN A 8 51.96 7.32 26.89
C GLN A 8 50.53 6.80 27.04
N PRO A 9 50.02 6.70 28.28
CA PRO A 9 48.66 6.22 28.52
C PRO A 9 47.63 7.33 28.23
N GLN A 10 46.54 6.93 27.56
CA GLN A 10 45.38 7.79 27.31
C GLN A 10 44.57 7.98 28.61
N PRO A 11 43.99 9.15 28.84
CA PRO A 11 43.18 9.42 30.02
C PRO A 11 41.76 8.82 29.89
N GLN A 12 41.32 8.24 31.00
CA GLN A 12 39.95 7.69 31.16
C GLN A 12 38.93 8.83 31.24
N PRO A 13 37.71 8.66 30.66
CA PRO A 13 36.65 9.65 30.82
C PRO A 13 36.02 9.60 32.20
N GLN A 14 35.87 10.78 32.82
CA GLN A 14 35.20 10.99 34.09
C GLN A 14 33.69 10.84 33.99
N PRO A 15 32.99 10.36 35.02
CA PRO A 15 31.54 10.22 35.05
C PRO A 15 30.84 11.58 35.19
N GLN A 16 29.81 11.78 34.37
CA GLN A 16 28.93 12.95 34.44
C GLN A 16 27.92 12.83 35.59
N PRO A 17 27.54 13.94 36.22
CA PRO A 17 26.62 13.95 37.36
C PRO A 17 25.15 13.81 36.92
N GLN A 18 24.38 13.04 37.68
CA GLN A 18 22.93 12.88 37.61
C GLN A 18 22.19 14.17 37.97
N PRO A 19 21.09 14.55 37.33
CA PRO A 19 20.22 15.60 37.85
C PRO A 19 19.26 15.06 38.90
N ALA A 20 19.15 15.85 39.97
CA ALA A 20 18.33 15.61 41.15
C ALA A 20 16.83 15.64 40.84
N ALA A 21 16.12 14.81 41.60
CA ALA A 21 14.65 14.78 41.70
C ALA A 21 14.12 16.08 42.30
N LEU A 22 13.05 16.61 41.72
CA LEU A 22 12.13 17.54 42.38
C LEU A 22 10.75 16.94 42.38
N ALA A 23 10.24 16.78 43.57
CA ALA A 23 8.93 16.25 43.93
C ALA A 23 7.84 17.32 43.85
N ASP A 24 6.63 16.82 43.67
CA ASP A 24 5.32 17.32 44.08
C ASP A 24 4.83 18.74 43.72
N THR A 25 3.73 18.75 43.02
CA THR A 25 2.50 19.36 43.58
C THR A 25 1.24 18.92 42.78
N MET A 26 0.24 18.46 43.51
CA MET A 26 -1.12 18.07 43.15
C MET A 26 -1.89 19.14 42.41
N MET A 27 -2.81 18.72 41.50
CA MET A 27 -4.23 19.13 41.50
C MET A 27 -5.04 18.35 40.41
N THR A 28 -5.92 17.54 40.85
CA THR A 28 -7.39 17.35 40.68
C THR A 28 -7.99 17.20 39.31
N ASN A 29 -8.60 16.02 39.14
CA ASN A 29 -9.90 15.67 38.55
C ASN A 29 -10.28 16.12 37.11
N GLY A 30 -10.26 15.16 36.23
CA GLY A 30 -11.09 15.09 35.03
C GLY A 30 -11.31 13.63 34.65
N ALA A 31 -12.53 13.13 34.84
CA ALA A 31 -12.89 11.75 34.54
C ALA A 31 -12.79 11.46 33.03
N PRO A 32 -12.36 10.25 32.61
CA PRO A 32 -12.34 9.86 31.21
C PRO A 32 -13.76 9.57 30.71
N ALA A 33 -14.09 10.10 29.55
CA ALA A 33 -15.33 9.83 28.83
C ALA A 33 -15.43 8.33 28.51
N GLN A 34 -16.54 7.70 28.90
CA GLN A 34 -16.89 6.33 28.62
C GLN A 34 -17.25 6.19 27.13
N LEU A 35 -16.60 5.27 26.43
CA LEU A 35 -17.01 4.78 25.12
C LEU A 35 -18.38 4.09 25.22
N PRO A 36 -19.26 4.21 24.20
CA PRO A 36 -20.58 3.59 24.20
C PRO A 36 -20.45 2.05 24.18
N THR A 37 -21.11 1.42 25.15
CA THR A 37 -21.26 -0.03 25.24
C THR A 37 -22.27 -0.53 24.20
N LEU A 38 -21.88 -1.52 23.41
CA LEU A 38 -22.75 -2.27 22.50
C LEU A 38 -23.90 -2.98 23.27
N PRO A 39 -25.09 -3.11 22.68
CA PRO A 39 -26.21 -3.77 23.32
C PRO A 39 -25.96 -5.26 23.59
N ALA A 40 -26.42 -5.73 24.74
CA ALA A 40 -26.18 -7.05 25.31
C ALA A 40 -26.72 -8.26 24.50
N GLN A 41 -27.32 -8.07 23.35
CA GLN A 41 -27.85 -9.14 22.50
C GLN A 41 -26.91 -9.63 21.38
N ALA A 42 -25.71 -9.03 21.24
CA ALA A 42 -24.70 -9.46 20.27
C ALA A 42 -23.59 -10.34 20.88
N GLN A 43 -23.69 -10.69 22.16
CA GLN A 43 -22.62 -11.40 22.87
C GLN A 43 -22.72 -12.94 22.83
N ASP A 44 -23.84 -13.50 22.37
CA ASP A 44 -24.05 -14.97 22.42
C ASP A 44 -23.74 -15.72 21.10
N ALA A 45 -23.24 -15.04 20.05
CA ALA A 45 -22.92 -15.69 18.77
C ALA A 45 -21.39 -15.84 18.50
N LEU A 46 -20.52 -15.56 19.47
CA LEU A 46 -19.06 -15.61 19.33
C LEU A 46 -18.38 -16.58 20.27
N THR A 47 -18.94 -17.80 20.42
CA THR A 47 -18.31 -18.85 21.24
C THR A 47 -17.87 -20.03 20.40
N ASP A 48 -16.83 -19.81 19.57
CA ASP A 48 -15.87 -20.86 19.28
C ASP A 48 -14.45 -20.23 19.41
N PRO A 49 -13.71 -20.56 20.50
CA PRO A 49 -12.45 -19.86 20.84
C PRO A 49 -11.24 -20.31 20.02
N THR A 50 -11.38 -21.17 19.02
CA THR A 50 -10.25 -21.88 18.41
C THR A 50 -9.67 -21.24 17.16
N MET A 51 -10.24 -20.13 16.61
CA MET A 51 -9.80 -19.58 15.31
C MET A 51 -9.55 -18.07 15.26
N MET A 52 -9.53 -17.35 16.37
CA MET A 52 -9.14 -15.94 16.35
C MET A 52 -7.74 -15.76 16.91
N PRO A 53 -6.79 -15.17 16.13
CA PRO A 53 -5.51 -14.77 16.69
C PRO A 53 -5.75 -13.68 17.74
N ALA A 54 -5.28 -13.93 18.98
CA ALA A 54 -5.39 -12.98 20.08
C ALA A 54 -4.67 -11.68 19.70
N ILE A 55 -5.37 -10.55 19.79
CA ILE A 55 -4.76 -9.21 19.62
C ILE A 55 -3.73 -9.04 20.75
N PRO A 56 -2.43 -8.87 20.44
CA PRO A 56 -1.43 -8.70 21.50
C PRO A 56 -1.70 -7.43 22.29
N GLN A 57 -1.69 -7.51 23.63
CA GLN A 57 -1.70 -6.31 24.47
C GLN A 57 -0.45 -5.48 24.18
N MET A 58 -0.59 -4.15 24.05
CA MET A 58 0.54 -3.23 23.86
C MET A 58 1.58 -3.43 24.96
N GLN A 59 2.69 -4.06 24.63
CA GLN A 59 3.82 -4.26 25.54
C GLN A 59 4.92 -3.28 25.17
N SER A 60 5.52 -2.63 26.15
CA SER A 60 6.70 -1.79 25.95
C SER A 60 7.91 -2.62 25.51
N ILE A 61 8.77 -2.05 24.69
CA ILE A 61 9.99 -2.72 24.20
C ILE A 61 10.95 -2.95 25.38
N SER A 62 11.48 -4.17 25.49
CA SER A 62 12.51 -4.50 26.49
C SER A 62 13.88 -3.92 26.11
N ALA A 63 14.78 -3.80 27.11
CA ALA A 63 16.16 -3.34 26.87
C ALA A 63 16.92 -4.26 25.89
N ASP A 64 16.68 -5.56 25.94
CA ASP A 64 17.29 -6.54 25.02
C ASP A 64 16.79 -6.39 23.59
N GLU A 65 15.50 -6.04 23.42
CA GLU A 65 14.95 -5.76 22.10
C GLU A 65 15.48 -4.43 21.53
N ILE A 66 15.63 -3.41 22.39
CA ILE A 66 16.27 -2.15 21.97
C ILE A 66 17.71 -2.41 21.50
N ALA A 67 18.46 -3.25 22.20
CA ALA A 67 19.81 -3.62 21.77
C ALA A 67 19.81 -4.40 20.44
N LEU A 68 18.86 -5.32 20.25
CA LEU A 68 18.75 -6.13 19.02
C LEU A 68 18.40 -5.26 17.80
N TYR A 69 17.46 -4.33 17.96
CA TYR A 69 16.98 -3.46 16.88
C TYR A 69 17.63 -2.07 16.87
N ASP A 70 18.75 -1.85 17.58
CA ASP A 70 19.42 -0.55 17.74
C ASP A 70 19.63 0.18 16.40
N ARG A 71 20.12 -0.53 15.37
CA ARG A 71 20.37 0.07 14.05
C ARG A 71 19.09 0.51 13.35
N GLN A 72 18.02 -0.24 13.51
CA GLN A 72 16.72 0.07 12.94
C GLN A 72 16.05 1.22 13.68
N ILE A 73 16.11 1.18 15.02
CA ILE A 73 15.60 2.25 15.89
C ILE A 73 16.26 3.60 15.60
N ARG A 74 17.55 3.61 15.22
CA ARG A 74 18.24 4.84 14.79
C ARG A 74 17.65 5.45 13.52
N LEU A 75 17.02 4.64 12.65
CA LEU A 75 16.39 5.13 11.42
C LEU A 75 14.98 5.66 11.67
N TRP A 76 14.14 4.91 12.37
CA TRP A 76 12.72 5.27 12.51
C TRP A 76 12.27 5.60 13.95
N GLY A 77 13.14 5.45 14.95
CA GLY A 77 12.85 5.80 16.33
C GLY A 77 12.17 4.69 17.14
N VAL A 78 12.27 4.79 18.47
CA VAL A 78 11.71 3.80 19.42
C VAL A 78 10.20 3.66 19.25
N LYS A 79 9.47 4.79 19.15
CA LYS A 79 8.01 4.77 19.01
C LYS A 79 7.55 4.00 17.76
N ALA A 80 8.24 4.17 16.65
CA ALA A 80 7.90 3.42 15.42
C ALA A 80 8.19 1.91 15.61
N GLN A 81 9.30 1.55 16.29
CA GLN A 81 9.59 0.15 16.59
C GLN A 81 8.53 -0.47 17.52
N GLU A 82 7.99 0.27 18.49
CA GLU A 82 6.88 -0.18 19.32
C GLU A 82 5.63 -0.47 18.51
N LEU A 83 5.30 0.40 17.55
CA LEU A 83 4.15 0.19 16.66
C LEU A 83 4.34 -1.02 15.75
N ILE A 84 5.55 -1.22 15.19
CA ILE A 84 5.89 -2.38 14.37
C ILE A 84 5.78 -3.68 15.20
N ARG A 85 6.31 -3.68 16.42
CA ARG A 85 6.28 -4.83 17.32
C ARG A 85 4.83 -5.22 17.74
N ASN A 86 3.92 -4.27 17.77
CA ASN A 86 2.51 -4.54 18.11
C ASN A 86 1.64 -4.78 16.85
N ALA A 87 2.23 -4.76 15.66
CA ALA A 87 1.49 -4.98 14.43
C ALA A 87 1.14 -6.46 14.22
N ASN A 88 -0.08 -6.72 13.75
CA ASN A 88 -0.55 -8.00 13.26
C ASN A 88 -0.75 -7.89 11.75
N ILE A 89 -0.01 -8.68 10.97
CA ILE A 89 0.03 -8.60 9.51
C ILE A 89 -0.40 -9.94 8.92
N LEU A 90 -1.25 -9.90 7.89
CA LEU A 90 -1.58 -11.05 7.06
C LEU A 90 -0.83 -10.93 5.73
N LEU A 91 -0.10 -11.97 5.36
CA LEU A 91 0.53 -12.13 4.06
C LEU A 91 -0.13 -13.30 3.33
N ILE A 92 -0.72 -13.03 2.18
CA ILE A 92 -1.41 -14.00 1.33
C ILE A 92 -0.54 -14.28 0.12
N GLY A 93 -0.20 -15.56 -0.09
CA GLY A 93 0.70 -16.03 -1.14
C GLY A 93 2.16 -16.03 -0.72
N MET A 94 2.79 -17.20 -0.75
CA MET A 94 4.16 -17.42 -0.25
C MET A 94 5.11 -17.88 -1.35
N ARG A 95 4.93 -17.34 -2.55
CA ARG A 95 5.88 -17.48 -3.66
C ARG A 95 7.11 -16.59 -3.46
N ALA A 96 7.96 -16.40 -4.46
CA ALA A 96 9.21 -15.65 -4.34
C ALA A 96 8.99 -14.23 -3.78
N LEU A 97 7.97 -13.51 -4.25
CA LEU A 97 7.62 -12.17 -3.73
C LEU A 97 7.20 -12.24 -2.26
N GLY A 98 6.36 -13.20 -1.89
CA GLY A 98 5.94 -13.44 -0.50
C GLY A 98 7.11 -13.77 0.41
N ASN A 99 8.08 -14.59 -0.05
CA ASN A 99 9.31 -14.90 0.68
C ASN A 99 10.11 -13.64 1.01
N GLU A 100 10.29 -12.73 0.04
CA GLU A 100 11.03 -11.49 0.23
C GLU A 100 10.32 -10.54 1.20
N ILE A 101 9.00 -10.41 1.10
CA ILE A 101 8.21 -9.59 2.03
C ILE A 101 8.28 -10.16 3.44
N ALA A 102 8.01 -11.47 3.60
CA ALA A 102 8.02 -12.15 4.89
C ALA A 102 9.38 -12.01 5.60
N LYS A 103 10.48 -12.27 4.88
CA LYS A 103 11.84 -12.07 5.39
C LYS A 103 12.05 -10.66 5.96
N ASN A 104 11.72 -9.65 5.19
CA ASN A 104 11.93 -8.25 5.59
C ASN A 104 11.08 -7.86 6.80
N LEU A 105 9.82 -8.28 6.87
CA LEU A 105 8.91 -8.00 7.99
C LEU A 105 9.33 -8.75 9.27
N VAL A 106 9.72 -10.01 9.14
CA VAL A 106 10.23 -10.81 10.26
C VAL A 106 11.52 -10.20 10.83
N LEU A 107 12.46 -9.80 9.97
CA LEU A 107 13.70 -9.14 10.39
C LEU A 107 13.48 -7.75 10.97
N ALA A 108 12.43 -7.03 10.55
CA ALA A 108 12.02 -5.76 11.16
C ALA A 108 11.41 -5.94 12.57
N GLY A 109 11.06 -7.15 12.96
CA GLY A 109 10.51 -7.46 14.26
C GLY A 109 9.04 -7.09 14.41
N THR A 110 8.21 -7.39 13.40
CA THR A 110 6.76 -7.28 13.50
C THR A 110 6.23 -8.18 14.64
N GLY A 111 5.12 -7.76 15.28
CA GLY A 111 4.59 -8.52 16.41
C GLY A 111 4.08 -9.89 16.02
N SER A 112 3.24 -9.93 14.99
CA SER A 112 2.68 -11.18 14.45
C SER A 112 2.63 -11.10 12.92
N LEU A 113 3.01 -12.20 12.28
CA LEU A 113 2.86 -12.40 10.83
C LEU A 113 2.10 -13.71 10.60
N THR A 114 0.91 -13.61 10.04
CA THR A 114 0.16 -14.76 9.56
C THR A 114 0.44 -14.95 8.08
N ILE A 115 0.89 -16.13 7.69
CA ILE A 115 1.12 -16.51 6.30
C ILE A 115 0.00 -17.42 5.86
N LEU A 116 -0.74 -16.98 4.84
CA LEU A 116 -1.83 -17.74 4.25
C LEU A 116 -1.45 -18.17 2.84
N ASP A 117 -1.28 -19.47 2.64
CA ASP A 117 -1.09 -20.09 1.33
C ASP A 117 -1.57 -21.54 1.36
N HIS A 118 -2.48 -21.90 0.49
CA HIS A 118 -3.05 -23.25 0.42
C HIS A 118 -2.35 -24.16 -0.57
N GLU A 119 -1.44 -23.61 -1.36
CA GLU A 119 -0.74 -24.37 -2.40
C GLU A 119 0.48 -25.11 -1.83
N ASN A 120 0.89 -26.15 -2.52
CA ASN A 120 2.09 -26.91 -2.19
C ASN A 120 3.31 -26.40 -2.99
N VAL A 121 4.48 -26.66 -2.45
CA VAL A 121 5.75 -26.41 -3.12
C VAL A 121 5.86 -27.32 -4.34
N ILE A 122 6.24 -26.76 -5.47
CA ILE A 122 6.51 -27.45 -6.73
C ILE A 122 7.96 -27.27 -7.13
N ASP A 123 8.46 -28.06 -8.08
CA ASP A 123 9.88 -28.02 -8.50
C ASP A 123 10.28 -26.65 -9.05
N GLU A 124 9.37 -25.96 -9.73
CA GLU A 124 9.61 -24.61 -10.27
C GLU A 124 9.85 -23.56 -9.17
N ASP A 125 9.29 -23.75 -7.98
CA ASP A 125 9.47 -22.84 -6.85
C ASP A 125 10.93 -22.79 -6.37
N LEU A 126 11.68 -23.89 -6.52
CA LEU A 126 13.09 -23.99 -6.10
C LEU A 126 14.01 -23.03 -6.85
N GLY A 127 13.63 -22.61 -8.06
CA GLY A 127 14.39 -21.67 -8.87
C GLY A 127 14.32 -20.21 -8.40
N SER A 128 13.33 -19.87 -7.57
CA SER A 128 13.06 -18.47 -7.20
C SER A 128 12.91 -18.24 -5.70
N GLN A 129 12.57 -19.25 -4.92
CA GLN A 129 12.31 -19.15 -3.48
C GLN A 129 13.50 -19.67 -2.67
N PHE A 130 13.94 -18.90 -1.67
CA PHE A 130 15.12 -19.22 -0.85
C PHE A 130 14.77 -19.77 0.54
N LEU A 131 13.47 -19.83 0.91
CA LEU A 131 13.01 -20.37 2.20
C LEU A 131 12.64 -21.84 2.15
N ILE A 132 12.78 -22.47 0.99
CA ILE A 132 12.44 -23.87 0.74
C ILE A 132 13.61 -24.63 0.14
N THR A 133 13.58 -25.95 0.25
CA THR A 133 14.58 -26.88 -0.29
C THR A 133 13.91 -27.99 -1.10
N GLU A 134 14.68 -28.82 -1.79
CA GLU A 134 14.18 -30.00 -2.52
C GLU A 134 13.34 -30.93 -1.63
N GLU A 135 13.67 -31.02 -0.32
CA GLU A 135 12.93 -31.85 0.66
C GLU A 135 11.52 -31.31 0.95
N ASP A 136 11.22 -30.09 0.55
CA ASP A 136 9.93 -29.42 0.81
C ASP A 136 8.96 -29.58 -0.36
N VAL A 137 9.38 -30.09 -1.50
CA VAL A 137 8.51 -30.35 -2.65
C VAL A 137 7.35 -31.26 -2.24
N GLY A 138 6.13 -30.81 -2.53
CA GLY A 138 4.88 -31.47 -2.16
C GLY A 138 4.33 -31.09 -0.77
N LYS A 139 5.11 -30.41 0.11
CA LYS A 139 4.60 -29.84 1.37
C LYS A 139 3.85 -28.53 1.10
N ASN A 140 2.99 -28.12 2.05
CA ASN A 140 2.37 -26.79 1.97
C ASN A 140 3.44 -25.70 1.98
N ARG A 141 3.32 -24.73 1.07
CA ARG A 141 4.32 -23.69 0.82
C ARG A 141 4.49 -22.75 2.04
N ALA A 142 3.40 -22.35 2.69
CA ALA A 142 3.47 -21.50 3.88
C ALA A 142 4.14 -22.20 5.06
N GLU A 143 3.84 -23.50 5.26
CA GLU A 143 4.45 -24.29 6.33
C GLU A 143 5.94 -24.52 6.11
N ALA A 144 6.35 -24.86 4.89
CA ALA A 144 7.75 -25.06 4.54
C ALA A 144 8.57 -23.79 4.79
N ALA A 145 8.11 -22.64 4.27
CA ALA A 145 8.78 -21.36 4.44
C ALA A 145 8.82 -20.89 5.91
N ALA A 146 7.80 -21.20 6.70
CA ALA A 146 7.73 -20.79 8.11
C ALA A 146 8.86 -21.39 8.95
N VAL A 147 9.41 -22.55 8.60
CA VAL A 147 10.52 -23.18 9.31
C VAL A 147 11.75 -22.27 9.30
N GLU A 148 12.13 -21.77 8.14
CA GLU A 148 13.29 -20.89 8.00
C GLU A 148 13.03 -19.49 8.56
N LEU A 149 11.83 -18.93 8.38
CA LEU A 149 11.46 -17.64 8.93
C LEU A 149 11.53 -17.61 10.46
N ARG A 150 11.11 -18.67 11.16
CA ARG A 150 11.22 -18.76 12.64
C ARG A 150 12.67 -18.75 13.11
N LYS A 151 13.61 -19.28 12.31
CA LYS A 151 15.05 -19.23 12.63
C LYS A 151 15.63 -17.82 12.47
N MET A 152 15.10 -17.02 11.51
CA MET A 152 15.57 -15.64 11.28
C MET A 152 15.27 -14.73 12.46
N ASN A 153 14.06 -14.81 13.02
CA ASN A 153 13.69 -14.04 14.20
C ASN A 153 12.63 -14.77 15.05
N PRO A 154 13.05 -15.51 16.09
CA PRO A 154 12.13 -16.28 16.93
C PRO A 154 11.22 -15.43 17.82
N ARG A 155 11.40 -14.10 17.86
CA ARG A 155 10.55 -13.18 18.62
C ARG A 155 9.27 -12.80 17.91
N VAL A 156 9.21 -12.98 16.59
CA VAL A 156 8.00 -12.75 15.81
C VAL A 156 7.04 -13.92 15.98
N ASN A 157 5.80 -13.63 16.33
CA ASN A 157 4.74 -14.64 16.39
C ASN A 157 4.33 -15.01 14.95
N LEU A 158 4.90 -16.09 14.43
CA LEU A 158 4.66 -16.56 13.05
C LEU A 158 3.57 -17.64 13.04
N LEU A 159 2.44 -17.32 12.43
CA LEU A 159 1.28 -18.19 12.27
C LEU A 159 1.18 -18.66 10.82
N VAL A 160 0.71 -19.88 10.61
CA VAL A 160 0.49 -20.46 9.29
C VAL A 160 -0.99 -20.81 9.13
N ASP A 161 -1.56 -20.36 8.02
CA ASP A 161 -2.93 -20.67 7.62
C ASP A 161 -2.88 -21.35 6.24
N GLN A 162 -3.25 -22.61 6.17
CA GLN A 162 -3.19 -23.42 4.95
C GLN A 162 -4.53 -23.45 4.20
N GLU A 163 -5.53 -22.74 4.68
CA GLU A 163 -6.82 -22.70 4.02
C GLU A 163 -6.80 -21.84 2.75
N ASN A 164 -7.71 -22.16 1.85
CA ASN A 164 -7.88 -21.33 0.66
C ASN A 164 -8.48 -19.98 1.04
N ILE A 165 -7.91 -18.90 0.51
CA ILE A 165 -8.41 -17.53 0.72
C ILE A 165 -9.88 -17.36 0.34
N MET A 166 -10.38 -18.13 -0.63
CA MET A 166 -11.79 -18.12 -1.03
C MET A 166 -12.75 -18.65 0.06
N ALA A 167 -12.26 -19.39 1.03
CA ALA A 167 -13.04 -19.86 2.15
C ALA A 167 -13.15 -18.84 3.29
N LYS A 168 -12.36 -17.76 3.24
CA LYS A 168 -12.34 -16.74 4.30
C LYS A 168 -13.48 -15.75 4.13
N MET A 169 -14.23 -15.57 5.20
CA MET A 169 -15.27 -14.54 5.27
C MET A 169 -14.65 -13.15 5.50
N PRO A 170 -15.34 -12.05 5.15
CA PRO A 170 -14.81 -10.69 5.32
C PRO A 170 -14.33 -10.37 6.74
N GLU A 171 -14.98 -10.93 7.77
CA GLU A 171 -14.65 -10.74 9.19
C GLU A 171 -13.26 -11.25 9.56
N TYR A 172 -12.73 -12.22 8.80
CA TYR A 172 -11.37 -12.74 8.99
C TYR A 172 -10.32 -11.63 8.92
N PHE A 173 -10.51 -10.67 8.02
CA PHE A 173 -9.55 -9.58 7.84
C PHE A 173 -9.55 -8.56 8.97
N ALA A 174 -10.63 -8.47 9.77
CA ALA A 174 -10.75 -7.53 10.89
C ALA A 174 -9.68 -7.74 11.99
N ALA A 175 -9.09 -8.94 12.06
CA ALA A 175 -8.04 -9.26 13.03
C ALA A 175 -6.67 -8.64 12.71
N PHE A 176 -6.48 -8.05 11.52
CA PHE A 176 -5.19 -7.59 11.05
C PHE A 176 -5.12 -6.07 10.95
N HIS A 177 -3.92 -5.51 11.14
CA HIS A 177 -3.65 -4.08 10.89
C HIS A 177 -3.37 -3.83 9.41
N ILE A 178 -2.70 -4.78 8.76
CA ILE A 178 -2.32 -4.72 7.35
C ILE A 178 -2.52 -6.10 6.72
N VAL A 179 -3.08 -6.12 5.51
CA VAL A 179 -3.18 -7.30 4.66
C VAL A 179 -2.39 -7.07 3.39
N ILE A 180 -1.53 -8.02 3.03
CA ILE A 180 -0.69 -8.00 1.84
C ILE A 180 -1.07 -9.21 0.99
N ALA A 181 -1.56 -8.97 -0.23
CA ALA A 181 -1.93 -10.02 -1.18
C ALA A 181 -0.92 -10.05 -2.33
N THR A 182 -0.21 -11.18 -2.48
CA THR A 182 0.76 -11.39 -3.57
C THR A 182 0.28 -12.45 -4.53
N GLY A 183 0.49 -12.22 -5.84
CA GLY A 183 0.17 -13.18 -6.89
C GLY A 183 -1.33 -13.55 -6.99
N GLN A 184 -2.22 -12.68 -6.52
CA GLN A 184 -3.67 -12.95 -6.56
C GLN A 184 -4.29 -12.40 -7.84
N PRO A 185 -5.22 -13.14 -8.47
CA PRO A 185 -6.02 -12.60 -9.57
C PRO A 185 -6.71 -11.30 -9.17
N PHE A 186 -6.86 -10.37 -10.13
CA PHE A 186 -7.38 -9.02 -9.88
C PHE A 186 -8.72 -9.00 -9.14
N GLU A 187 -9.67 -9.88 -9.49
CA GLU A 187 -10.97 -9.94 -8.84
C GLU A 187 -10.85 -10.38 -7.38
N MET A 188 -9.99 -11.36 -7.09
CA MET A 188 -9.71 -11.80 -5.73
C MET A 188 -9.05 -10.70 -4.91
N ALA A 189 -7.99 -10.07 -5.43
CA ALA A 189 -7.31 -8.96 -4.78
C ALA A 189 -8.27 -7.79 -4.50
N SER A 190 -9.19 -7.49 -5.44
CA SER A 190 -10.21 -6.45 -5.28
C SER A 190 -11.23 -6.81 -4.20
N THR A 191 -11.65 -8.08 -4.12
CA THR A 191 -12.58 -8.58 -3.08
C THR A 191 -11.95 -8.49 -1.70
N ILE A 192 -10.68 -8.92 -1.56
CA ILE A 192 -9.92 -8.80 -0.31
C ILE A 192 -9.79 -7.33 0.09
N ASN A 193 -9.43 -6.45 -0.86
CA ASN A 193 -9.32 -5.02 -0.60
C ASN A 193 -10.63 -4.41 -0.09
N MET A 194 -11.76 -4.73 -0.71
CA MET A 194 -13.08 -4.25 -0.25
C MET A 194 -13.42 -4.77 1.14
N SER A 195 -13.13 -6.05 1.44
CA SER A 195 -13.29 -6.61 2.78
C SER A 195 -12.41 -5.89 3.81
N CYS A 196 -11.15 -5.60 3.48
CA CYS A 196 -10.25 -4.81 4.32
C CYS A 196 -10.81 -3.42 4.60
N ARG A 197 -11.37 -2.75 3.59
CA ARG A 197 -11.98 -1.42 3.77
C ARG A 197 -13.18 -1.44 4.71
N MET A 198 -14.01 -2.48 4.68
CA MET A 198 -15.16 -2.62 5.59
C MET A 198 -14.73 -2.60 7.07
N PHE A 199 -13.55 -3.08 7.38
CA PHE A 199 -13.01 -3.16 8.75
C PHE A 199 -11.86 -2.16 9.01
N ASN A 200 -11.70 -1.14 8.14
CA ASN A 200 -10.63 -0.14 8.25
C ASN A 200 -9.21 -0.75 8.32
N VAL A 201 -8.98 -1.85 7.61
CA VAL A 201 -7.70 -2.55 7.50
C VAL A 201 -6.95 -2.06 6.27
N LYS A 202 -5.68 -1.74 6.40
CA LYS A 202 -4.82 -1.30 5.28
C LYS A 202 -4.48 -2.48 4.38
N PHE A 203 -4.39 -2.21 3.07
CA PHE A 203 -4.24 -3.26 2.08
C PHE A 203 -3.12 -2.95 1.08
N TYR A 204 -2.39 -4.00 0.73
CA TYR A 204 -1.43 -4.00 -0.37
C TYR A 204 -1.73 -5.15 -1.32
N ALA A 205 -1.61 -4.90 -2.62
CA ALA A 205 -1.56 -5.93 -3.65
C ALA A 205 -0.24 -5.79 -4.42
N ALA A 206 0.44 -6.90 -4.67
CA ALA A 206 1.67 -6.88 -5.45
C ALA A 206 1.81 -8.18 -6.25
N ASP A 207 2.41 -8.07 -7.43
CA ASP A 207 2.68 -9.24 -8.26
C ASP A 207 3.95 -9.05 -9.09
N VAL A 208 4.54 -10.18 -9.50
CA VAL A 208 5.75 -10.27 -10.32
C VAL A 208 5.47 -11.07 -11.59
N HIS A 209 5.92 -10.55 -12.71
CA HIS A 209 5.86 -11.18 -14.01
C HIS A 209 7.23 -11.05 -14.67
N GLY A 210 8.17 -11.93 -14.29
CA GLY A 210 9.57 -11.92 -14.75
C GLY A 210 10.28 -10.61 -14.42
N MET A 211 10.64 -9.84 -15.44
CA MET A 211 11.28 -8.53 -15.28
C MET A 211 10.29 -7.41 -14.90
N TYR A 212 8.99 -7.69 -14.88
CA TYR A 212 7.94 -6.72 -14.60
C TYR A 212 7.24 -7.01 -13.27
N GLY A 213 6.61 -5.99 -12.72
CA GLY A 213 5.72 -6.17 -11.59
C GLY A 213 5.08 -4.87 -11.15
N TYR A 214 4.24 -4.96 -10.13
CA TYR A 214 3.59 -3.80 -9.56
C TYR A 214 3.38 -3.94 -8.05
N VAL A 215 3.21 -2.80 -7.39
CA VAL A 215 2.72 -2.69 -6.02
C VAL A 215 1.58 -1.68 -6.02
N PHE A 216 0.46 -2.07 -5.48
CA PHE A 216 -0.67 -1.20 -5.19
C PHE A 216 -0.87 -1.09 -3.69
N SER A 217 -1.16 0.11 -3.19
CA SER A 217 -1.50 0.37 -1.79
C SER A 217 -2.85 1.04 -1.65
N ASP A 218 -3.64 0.58 -0.68
CA ASP A 218 -4.86 1.21 -0.21
C ASP A 218 -4.83 1.33 1.31
N LEU A 219 -4.45 2.50 1.78
CA LEU A 219 -4.35 2.81 3.21
C LEU A 219 -5.60 3.51 3.74
N ILE A 220 -6.68 3.60 2.91
CA ILE A 220 -7.96 4.25 3.19
C ILE A 220 -7.75 5.74 3.45
N MET A 221 -7.35 6.09 4.65
CA MET A 221 -6.92 7.42 5.08
C MET A 221 -5.77 7.24 6.06
N HIS A 222 -4.60 7.77 5.72
CA HIS A 222 -3.39 7.56 6.49
C HIS A 222 -2.74 8.89 6.86
N GLN A 223 -2.40 9.03 8.15
CA GLN A 223 -1.62 10.15 8.65
C GLN A 223 -0.17 9.73 8.86
N PHE A 224 0.75 10.61 8.45
CA PHE A 224 2.18 10.38 8.58
C PHE A 224 2.92 11.68 8.86
N LEU A 225 4.08 11.55 9.49
CA LEU A 225 4.96 12.65 9.86
C LEU A 225 6.15 12.71 8.90
N VAL A 226 6.42 13.88 8.36
CA VAL A 226 7.62 14.16 7.57
C VAL A 226 8.44 15.21 8.28
N GLU A 227 9.71 14.89 8.59
CA GLU A 227 10.66 15.83 9.13
C GLU A 227 11.48 16.46 8.00
N ARG A 228 11.60 17.79 7.98
CA ARG A 228 12.40 18.49 6.97
C ARG A 228 13.10 19.71 7.57
N ASP A 229 14.25 20.07 7.00
CA ASP A 229 14.87 21.36 7.26
C ASP A 229 14.08 22.45 6.54
N ILE A 230 13.81 23.57 7.20
CA ILE A 230 13.17 24.73 6.55
C ILE A 230 14.12 25.26 5.48
N GLN A 231 13.72 25.11 4.24
CA GLN A 231 14.42 25.73 3.09
C GLN A 231 13.82 27.12 2.82
N GLY A 232 14.53 28.15 3.17
CA GLY A 232 14.09 29.53 3.02
C GLY A 232 13.17 30.01 4.16
N ASN A 233 12.50 31.15 3.92
CA ASN A 233 11.67 31.81 4.95
C ASN A 233 10.17 31.48 4.88
N ILE A 234 9.79 30.47 4.13
CA ILE A 234 8.37 30.12 3.94
C ILE A 234 8.03 28.87 4.77
N PRO A 235 7.42 29.02 5.96
CA PRO A 235 6.97 27.90 6.76
C PRO A 235 5.77 27.23 6.10
N THR A 236 5.65 25.91 6.31
CA THR A 236 4.44 25.17 5.95
C THR A 236 3.28 25.64 6.80
N ARG A 237 2.09 25.68 6.25
CA ARG A 237 0.88 26.06 6.98
C ARG A 237 -0.08 24.88 7.07
N PRO A 238 -0.72 24.64 8.24
CA PRO A 238 -1.80 23.67 8.36
C PRO A 238 -3.01 24.04 7.49
N GLY A 239 -3.80 23.03 7.09
CA GLY A 239 -5.00 23.23 6.29
C GLY A 239 -4.76 23.42 4.78
N ILE A 240 -3.51 23.33 4.30
CA ILE A 240 -3.21 23.43 2.87
C ILE A 240 -3.30 22.05 2.21
N ALA A 241 -4.09 21.95 1.13
CA ALA A 241 -4.07 20.80 0.24
C ALA A 241 -2.82 20.85 -0.65
N GLU A 242 -1.95 19.84 -0.54
CA GLU A 242 -0.76 19.71 -1.40
C GLU A 242 -1.11 19.04 -2.74
N THR A 243 -2.05 18.08 -2.70
CA THR A 243 -2.60 17.41 -3.88
C THR A 243 -4.11 17.22 -3.70
N SER A 244 -4.79 16.65 -4.67
CA SER A 244 -6.22 16.30 -4.55
C SER A 244 -6.53 15.29 -3.43
N THR A 245 -5.50 14.55 -2.97
CA THR A 245 -5.63 13.48 -1.96
C THR A 245 -4.88 13.77 -0.67
N ARG A 246 -4.00 14.80 -0.66
CA ARG A 246 -3.09 15.07 0.45
C ARG A 246 -3.32 16.46 1.06
N MET A 247 -3.45 16.48 2.38
CA MET A 247 -3.62 17.70 3.17
C MET A 247 -2.57 17.78 4.29
N VAL A 248 -2.12 19.00 4.59
CA VAL A 248 -1.30 19.29 5.77
C VAL A 248 -2.20 19.47 6.98
N MET A 249 -2.07 18.58 7.97
CA MET A 249 -2.91 18.58 9.19
C MET A 249 -2.29 19.43 10.30
N GLY A 250 -0.96 19.39 10.46
CA GLY A 250 -0.25 20.09 11.52
C GLY A 250 1.20 20.36 11.19
N VAL A 251 1.77 21.37 11.81
CA VAL A 251 3.18 21.73 11.68
C VAL A 251 3.75 22.07 13.04
N GLU A 252 4.78 21.35 13.45
CA GLU A 252 5.56 21.64 14.63
C GLU A 252 6.97 22.10 14.21
N THR A 253 7.44 23.20 14.78
CA THR A 253 8.75 23.74 14.48
C THR A 253 9.69 23.59 15.69
N LYS A 254 10.83 22.94 15.50
CA LYS A 254 11.87 22.78 16.51
C LYS A 254 13.17 23.43 16.04
N LYS A 255 13.84 24.14 16.95
CA LYS A 255 15.19 24.65 16.71
C LYS A 255 16.21 23.67 17.27
N GLU A 256 17.03 23.10 16.41
CA GLU A 256 18.09 22.16 16.78
C GLU A 256 19.40 22.57 16.07
N ASN A 257 20.50 22.69 16.84
CA ASN A 257 21.83 23.00 16.31
C ASN A 257 21.86 24.21 15.33
N ASN A 258 21.20 25.31 15.67
CA ASN A 258 21.06 26.51 14.84
C ASN A 258 20.33 26.33 13.49
N LYS A 259 19.70 25.17 13.29
CA LYS A 259 18.80 24.89 12.17
C LYS A 259 17.35 24.81 12.67
N THR A 260 16.45 25.27 11.88
CA THR A 260 15.02 25.13 12.15
C THR A 260 14.50 23.92 11.37
N LYS A 261 14.02 22.92 12.11
CA LYS A 261 13.36 21.74 11.53
C LYS A 261 11.85 21.88 11.70
N GLU A 262 11.13 21.50 10.69
CA GLU A 262 9.67 21.34 10.71
C GLU A 262 9.32 19.85 10.74
N SER A 263 8.45 19.47 11.67
CA SER A 263 7.74 18.20 11.68
C SER A 263 6.34 18.44 11.16
N VAL A 264 6.08 17.99 9.91
CA VAL A 264 4.81 18.23 9.20
C VAL A 264 3.98 16.96 9.24
N THR A 265 2.82 17.03 9.92
CA THR A 265 1.82 15.96 9.88
C THR A 265 0.96 16.13 8.65
N LYS A 266 0.91 15.11 7.83
CA LYS A 266 0.12 15.06 6.60
C LYS A 266 -0.89 13.93 6.66
N GLN A 267 -1.99 14.10 5.96
CA GLN A 267 -3.01 13.08 5.75
C GLN A 267 -3.16 12.81 4.26
N GLU A 268 -3.18 11.54 3.88
CA GLU A 268 -3.35 11.09 2.51
C GLU A 268 -4.58 10.19 2.41
N MET A 269 -5.41 10.39 1.39
CA MET A 269 -6.56 9.55 1.08
C MET A 269 -6.26 8.59 -0.06
N TYR A 270 -6.80 7.37 0.04
CA TYR A 270 -6.60 6.29 -0.93
C TYR A 270 -7.94 5.80 -1.48
N CYS A 271 -7.92 5.30 -2.71
CA CYS A 271 -9.08 4.65 -3.30
C CYS A 271 -8.88 3.13 -3.38
N PRO A 272 -9.97 2.34 -3.44
CA PRO A 272 -9.87 0.90 -3.60
C PRO A 272 -9.28 0.51 -4.96
N LEU A 273 -8.68 -0.70 -5.03
CA LEU A 273 -8.03 -1.25 -6.21
C LEU A 273 -8.92 -1.24 -7.46
N LEU A 274 -10.19 -1.58 -7.29
CA LEU A 274 -11.16 -1.57 -8.38
C LEU A 274 -11.30 -0.18 -9.03
N LEU A 275 -11.36 0.87 -8.22
CA LEU A 275 -11.44 2.26 -8.70
C LEU A 275 -10.10 2.74 -9.25
N ALA A 276 -8.99 2.40 -8.62
CA ALA A 276 -7.66 2.73 -9.14
C ALA A 276 -7.44 2.14 -10.52
N ASN A 277 -7.87 0.90 -10.77
CA ASN A 277 -7.73 0.24 -12.07
C ASN A 277 -8.55 0.92 -13.20
N SER A 278 -9.67 1.56 -12.88
CA SER A 278 -10.48 2.31 -13.85
C SER A 278 -10.16 3.81 -13.90
N SER A 279 -9.31 4.31 -13.00
CA SER A 279 -8.99 5.74 -12.90
C SER A 279 -8.15 6.23 -14.07
N PRO A 280 -8.31 7.51 -14.48
CA PRO A 280 -7.40 8.13 -15.43
C PRO A 280 -6.00 8.29 -14.84
N LEU A 281 -5.02 8.52 -15.70
CA LEU A 281 -3.68 8.92 -15.26
C LEU A 281 -3.71 10.30 -14.58
N PRO A 282 -2.85 10.55 -13.60
CA PRO A 282 -2.77 11.85 -12.95
C PRO A 282 -2.38 12.94 -13.95
N PRO A 283 -2.80 14.20 -13.70
CA PRO A 283 -2.59 15.33 -14.64
C PRO A 283 -1.12 15.55 -15.01
N GLU A 284 -0.18 15.26 -14.09
CA GLU A 284 1.26 15.39 -14.32
C GLU A 284 1.74 14.45 -15.44
N ALA A 285 1.17 13.26 -15.50
CA ALA A 285 1.49 12.26 -16.52
C ALA A 285 0.83 12.55 -17.87
N THR A 286 -0.25 13.34 -17.89
CA THR A 286 -1.06 13.58 -19.11
C THR A 286 -0.91 14.96 -19.70
N ARG A 287 -0.28 15.92 -19.02
CA ARG A 287 -0.19 17.36 -19.41
C ARG A 287 0.42 17.62 -20.77
N SER A 288 1.24 16.73 -21.30
CA SER A 288 1.89 16.86 -22.60
C SER A 288 2.11 15.50 -23.25
N ARG A 289 2.28 15.48 -24.60
CA ARG A 289 2.65 14.25 -25.33
C ARG A 289 3.95 13.65 -24.77
N ARG A 290 4.94 14.49 -24.44
CA ARG A 290 6.20 14.05 -23.85
C ARG A 290 6.02 13.36 -22.49
N SER A 291 5.09 13.86 -21.66
CA SER A 291 4.75 13.21 -20.39
C SER A 291 4.09 11.87 -20.61
N LYS A 292 3.12 11.80 -21.54
CA LYS A 292 2.44 10.55 -21.92
C LYS A 292 3.40 9.49 -22.46
N MET A 293 4.40 9.88 -23.25
CA MET A 293 5.43 8.98 -23.78
C MET A 293 6.35 8.37 -22.71
N ARG A 294 6.36 8.94 -21.49
CA ARG A 294 7.14 8.41 -20.35
C ARG A 294 6.39 7.40 -19.50
N VAL A 295 5.09 7.29 -19.71
CA VAL A 295 4.28 6.29 -18.99
C VAL A 295 4.63 4.93 -19.56
N PRO A 296 5.08 3.98 -18.71
CA PRO A 296 5.40 2.65 -19.19
C PRO A 296 4.17 1.96 -19.80
N PRO A 297 4.29 1.33 -20.98
CA PRO A 297 3.20 0.55 -21.57
C PRO A 297 2.78 -0.64 -20.68
N LEU A 298 3.61 -0.99 -19.70
CA LEU A 298 3.32 -1.97 -18.66
C LEU A 298 1.97 -1.72 -17.97
N LEU A 299 1.60 -0.44 -17.71
CA LEU A 299 0.29 -0.12 -17.15
C LEU A 299 -0.86 -0.62 -18.02
N SER A 300 -0.75 -0.44 -19.33
CA SER A 300 -1.77 -0.92 -20.26
C SER A 300 -1.80 -2.45 -20.32
N CYS A 301 -0.63 -3.10 -20.28
CA CYS A 301 -0.52 -4.56 -20.25
C CYS A 301 -1.13 -5.15 -18.96
N LEU A 302 -0.88 -4.55 -17.79
CA LEU A 302 -1.48 -4.98 -16.53
C LEU A 302 -3.02 -4.80 -16.54
N ARG A 303 -3.52 -3.65 -16.99
CA ARG A 303 -4.97 -3.44 -17.13
C ARG A 303 -5.59 -4.39 -18.15
N GLY A 304 -4.88 -4.68 -19.24
CA GLY A 304 -5.26 -5.69 -20.21
C GLY A 304 -5.29 -7.09 -19.63
N LEU A 305 -4.32 -7.45 -18.79
CA LEU A 305 -4.28 -8.71 -18.06
C LEU A 305 -5.49 -8.85 -17.12
N PHE A 306 -5.78 -7.82 -16.33
CA PHE A 306 -6.93 -7.83 -15.42
C PHE A 306 -8.25 -7.95 -16.16
N GLU A 307 -8.41 -7.26 -17.30
CA GLU A 307 -9.60 -7.38 -18.13
C GLU A 307 -9.70 -8.76 -18.80
N PHE A 308 -8.59 -9.32 -19.26
CA PHE A 308 -8.53 -10.67 -19.79
C PHE A 308 -8.93 -11.71 -18.73
N GLN A 309 -8.37 -11.62 -17.51
CA GLN A 309 -8.71 -12.50 -16.39
C GLN A 309 -10.20 -12.43 -16.05
N LYS A 310 -10.78 -11.24 -16.04
CA LYS A 310 -12.21 -11.04 -15.83
C LYS A 310 -13.07 -11.76 -16.87
N GLN A 311 -12.67 -11.70 -18.17
CA GLN A 311 -13.40 -12.35 -19.26
C GLN A 311 -13.17 -13.86 -19.34
N THR A 312 -12.15 -14.39 -18.68
CA THR A 312 -11.74 -15.80 -18.72
C THR A 312 -11.79 -16.52 -17.37
N ALA A 313 -12.61 -16.02 -16.43
CA ALA A 313 -12.77 -16.58 -15.08
C ALA A 313 -11.43 -16.74 -14.31
N GLY A 314 -10.59 -15.71 -14.32
CA GLY A 314 -9.33 -15.65 -13.58
C GLY A 314 -8.13 -16.30 -14.29
N ARG A 315 -8.30 -16.86 -15.48
CA ARG A 315 -7.21 -17.51 -16.22
C ARG A 315 -6.28 -16.47 -16.86
N SER A 316 -4.99 -16.73 -16.83
CA SER A 316 -3.99 -15.94 -17.56
C SER A 316 -3.94 -16.30 -19.06
N PRO A 317 -3.50 -15.36 -19.94
CA PRO A 317 -3.29 -15.63 -21.36
C PRO A 317 -2.27 -16.75 -21.58
N ASP A 318 -2.60 -17.67 -22.50
CA ASP A 318 -1.71 -18.73 -22.94
C ASP A 318 -1.11 -18.36 -24.31
N VAL A 319 0.21 -18.20 -24.35
CA VAL A 319 0.95 -17.81 -25.56
C VAL A 319 0.84 -18.81 -26.70
N SER A 320 0.48 -20.06 -26.41
CA SER A 320 0.27 -21.11 -27.40
C SER A 320 -1.11 -21.00 -28.10
N ARG A 321 -2.04 -20.24 -27.52
CA ARG A 321 -3.42 -20.10 -28.02
C ARG A 321 -3.61 -18.79 -28.77
N THR A 322 -3.77 -18.87 -30.08
CA THR A 322 -4.02 -17.71 -30.97
C THR A 322 -5.21 -16.85 -30.48
N GLY A 323 -6.28 -17.50 -29.99
CA GLY A 323 -7.45 -16.81 -29.45
C GLY A 323 -7.14 -15.96 -28.23
N ASP A 324 -6.27 -16.45 -27.32
CA ASP A 324 -5.85 -15.71 -26.14
C ASP A 324 -4.98 -14.51 -26.53
N LEU A 325 -4.06 -14.70 -27.48
CA LEU A 325 -3.23 -13.60 -27.99
C LEU A 325 -4.08 -12.51 -28.64
N ALA A 326 -5.08 -12.90 -29.46
CA ALA A 326 -5.99 -11.95 -30.09
C ALA A 326 -6.82 -11.18 -29.05
N LEU A 327 -7.40 -11.89 -28.07
CA LEU A 327 -8.18 -11.28 -26.99
C LEU A 327 -7.32 -10.34 -26.15
N PHE A 328 -6.16 -10.80 -25.69
CA PHE A 328 -5.24 -9.99 -24.87
C PHE A 328 -4.80 -8.73 -25.61
N THR A 329 -4.40 -8.84 -26.88
CA THR A 329 -4.01 -7.69 -27.70
C THR A 329 -5.14 -6.68 -27.83
N LYS A 330 -6.38 -7.17 -28.07
CA LYS A 330 -7.57 -6.33 -28.18
C LYS A 330 -7.83 -5.56 -26.90
N VAL A 331 -8.00 -6.27 -25.77
CA VAL A 331 -8.35 -5.62 -24.49
C VAL A 331 -7.24 -4.69 -23.99
N THR A 332 -5.97 -5.04 -24.18
CA THR A 332 -4.84 -4.16 -23.84
C THR A 332 -4.85 -2.90 -24.71
N GLY A 333 -5.14 -3.00 -25.99
CA GLY A 333 -5.29 -1.85 -26.89
C GLY A 333 -6.42 -0.92 -26.46
N GLU A 334 -7.56 -1.48 -26.06
CA GLU A 334 -8.69 -0.72 -25.51
C GLU A 334 -8.29 0.03 -24.23
N LYS A 335 -7.61 -0.64 -23.26
CA LYS A 335 -7.12 -0.02 -22.03
C LYS A 335 -6.06 1.06 -22.30
N HIS A 336 -5.24 0.88 -23.31
CA HIS A 336 -4.26 1.88 -23.75
C HIS A 336 -4.92 3.16 -24.27
N LEU A 337 -6.00 3.02 -25.05
CA LEU A 337 -6.81 4.14 -25.52
C LEU A 337 -7.55 4.85 -24.40
N GLU A 338 -8.12 4.10 -23.43
CA GLU A 338 -8.77 4.65 -22.24
C GLU A 338 -7.79 5.53 -21.43
N LEU A 339 -6.52 5.13 -21.34
CA LEU A 339 -5.45 5.91 -20.69
C LEU A 339 -4.99 7.11 -21.53
N GLN A 340 -5.50 7.28 -22.75
CA GLN A 340 -5.12 8.32 -23.70
C GLN A 340 -3.61 8.36 -23.99
N LEU A 341 -2.96 7.20 -23.98
CA LEU A 341 -1.54 7.06 -24.28
C LEU A 341 -1.28 7.03 -25.79
N PRO A 342 -0.10 7.50 -26.26
CA PRO A 342 0.24 7.47 -27.67
C PRO A 342 0.39 6.04 -28.19
N HIS A 343 -0.29 5.72 -29.28
CA HIS A 343 -0.30 4.39 -29.88
C HIS A 343 1.11 3.80 -30.12
N GLU A 344 2.07 4.64 -30.46
CA GLU A 344 3.45 4.22 -30.70
C GLU A 344 4.19 3.64 -29.48
N THR A 345 3.66 3.82 -28.26
CA THR A 345 4.26 3.24 -27.04
C THR A 345 3.88 1.78 -26.81
N LEU A 346 2.79 1.30 -27.43
CA LEU A 346 2.32 -0.08 -27.32
C LEU A 346 2.68 -0.89 -28.55
N THR A 347 3.92 -1.36 -28.62
CA THR A 347 4.46 -2.10 -29.77
C THR A 347 4.28 -3.61 -29.65
N SER A 348 4.42 -4.32 -30.75
CA SER A 348 4.42 -5.79 -30.74
C SER A 348 5.53 -6.40 -29.89
N THR A 349 6.66 -5.68 -29.73
CA THR A 349 7.76 -6.06 -28.85
C THR A 349 7.34 -6.02 -27.39
N VAL A 350 6.62 -4.97 -26.98
CA VAL A 350 6.08 -4.85 -25.60
C VAL A 350 5.12 -6.01 -25.30
N PHE A 351 4.18 -6.30 -26.20
CA PHE A 351 3.27 -7.44 -26.02
C PHE A 351 4.02 -8.76 -25.86
N ARG A 352 5.00 -9.00 -26.71
CA ARG A 352 5.81 -10.23 -26.66
C ARG A 352 6.59 -10.32 -25.36
N SER A 353 7.31 -9.26 -24.98
CA SER A 353 8.09 -9.25 -23.75
C SER A 353 7.20 -9.46 -22.54
N PHE A 354 6.07 -8.75 -22.42
CA PHE A 354 5.14 -8.92 -21.31
C PHE A 354 4.60 -10.36 -21.21
N LEU A 355 4.12 -10.93 -22.33
CA LEU A 355 3.54 -12.27 -22.35
C LEU A 355 4.57 -13.37 -22.06
N GLN A 356 5.83 -13.19 -22.47
CA GLN A 356 6.92 -14.14 -22.16
C GLN A 356 7.31 -14.12 -20.68
N ASN A 357 7.13 -12.98 -20.02
CA ASN A 357 7.42 -12.80 -18.61
C ASN A 357 6.23 -13.16 -17.69
N LEU A 358 5.04 -13.34 -18.26
CA LEU A 358 3.81 -13.50 -17.49
C LEU A 358 3.86 -14.73 -16.57
N ASN A 359 3.46 -14.55 -15.30
CA ASN A 359 3.43 -15.57 -14.25
C ASN A 359 4.79 -16.23 -13.94
N THR A 360 5.88 -15.64 -14.37
CA THR A 360 7.22 -16.09 -14.00
C THR A 360 7.76 -15.25 -12.86
N GLU A 361 8.53 -15.85 -11.98
CA GLU A 361 9.18 -15.17 -10.87
C GLU A 361 10.68 -15.27 -11.00
N ILE A 362 11.37 -14.14 -10.85
CA ILE A 362 12.83 -14.09 -10.78
C ILE A 362 13.27 -13.39 -9.48
N PRO A 363 14.29 -13.90 -8.79
CA PRO A 363 14.72 -13.37 -7.50
C PRO A 363 15.02 -11.87 -7.49
N PRO A 364 15.68 -11.25 -8.48
CA PRO A 364 15.97 -9.82 -8.46
C PRO A 364 14.73 -8.94 -8.43
N THR A 365 13.71 -9.26 -9.23
CA THR A 365 12.45 -8.52 -9.28
C THR A 365 11.65 -8.72 -7.99
N ALA A 366 11.57 -9.97 -7.52
CA ALA A 366 10.91 -10.29 -6.25
C ALA A 366 11.59 -9.57 -5.07
N ALA A 367 12.92 -9.52 -5.03
CA ALA A 367 13.66 -8.82 -3.98
C ALA A 367 13.43 -7.32 -4.00
N PHE A 368 13.41 -6.69 -5.19
CA PHE A 368 13.14 -5.26 -5.32
C PHE A 368 11.71 -4.92 -4.83
N LEU A 369 10.71 -5.59 -5.38
CA LEU A 369 9.31 -5.31 -5.04
C LEU A 369 8.98 -5.70 -3.61
N GLY A 370 9.49 -6.85 -3.13
CA GLY A 370 9.33 -7.29 -1.75
C GLY A 370 9.96 -6.32 -0.74
N GLY A 371 11.12 -5.76 -1.09
CA GLY A 371 11.75 -4.68 -0.33
C GLY A 371 10.92 -3.41 -0.30
N GLN A 372 10.34 -2.98 -1.44
CA GLN A 372 9.47 -1.80 -1.53
C GLN A 372 8.21 -1.96 -0.68
N VAL A 373 7.52 -3.10 -0.79
CA VAL A 373 6.33 -3.38 0.03
C VAL A 373 6.66 -3.37 1.52
N ALA A 374 7.70 -4.11 1.92
CA ALA A 374 8.07 -4.21 3.32
C ALA A 374 8.50 -2.85 3.91
N GLN A 375 9.27 -2.06 3.16
CA GLN A 375 9.67 -0.72 3.58
C GLN A 375 8.47 0.20 3.74
N ASP A 376 7.52 0.16 2.80
CA ASP A 376 6.31 0.98 2.88
C ASP A 376 5.43 0.56 4.06
N VAL A 377 5.26 -0.73 4.30
CA VAL A 377 4.56 -1.28 5.47
C VAL A 377 5.19 -0.79 6.78
N ILE A 378 6.52 -0.81 6.89
CA ILE A 378 7.25 -0.30 8.05
C ILE A 378 6.98 1.20 8.25
N ASN A 379 7.04 1.99 7.19
CA ASN A 379 6.76 3.43 7.22
C ASN A 379 5.32 3.70 7.67
N VAL A 380 4.37 2.94 7.14
CA VAL A 380 2.94 3.05 7.45
C VAL A 380 2.65 2.66 8.90
N LEU A 381 3.24 1.59 9.41
CA LEU A 381 3.13 1.20 10.82
C LEU A 381 3.78 2.24 11.73
N GLY A 382 4.95 2.74 11.37
CA GLY A 382 5.67 3.78 12.11
C GLY A 382 5.05 5.16 12.00
N GLN A 383 4.08 5.37 11.11
CA GLN A 383 3.46 6.67 10.82
C GLN A 383 4.49 7.75 10.45
N ARG A 384 5.56 7.35 9.79
CA ARG A 384 6.65 8.22 9.37
C ARG A 384 6.91 8.05 7.89
N GLU A 385 7.46 9.11 7.28
CA GLU A 385 7.72 9.20 5.85
C GLU A 385 6.44 9.10 4.98
N GLN A 386 6.56 9.54 3.75
CA GLN A 386 5.45 9.49 2.82
C GLN A 386 5.25 8.08 2.30
N PRO A 387 4.06 7.47 2.50
CA PRO A 387 3.79 6.14 1.96
C PRO A 387 3.56 6.17 0.44
N LEU A 388 3.59 5.00 -0.16
CA LEU A 388 3.35 4.79 -1.58
C LEU A 388 1.93 5.25 -1.95
N GLN A 389 1.81 6.18 -2.94
CA GLN A 389 0.54 6.72 -3.42
C GLN A 389 0.45 6.55 -4.93
N ASN A 390 -0.27 5.58 -5.36
CA ASN A 390 -0.79 4.33 -4.77
C ASN A 390 -0.39 3.12 -5.62
N LEU A 391 0.08 3.35 -6.89
CA LEU A 391 0.49 2.33 -7.83
C LEU A 391 1.94 2.54 -8.26
N LEU A 392 2.81 1.64 -7.84
CA LEU A 392 4.16 1.51 -8.33
C LEU A 392 4.19 0.50 -9.46
N LEU A 393 4.80 0.85 -10.58
CA LEU A 393 5.07 -0.04 -11.71
C LEU A 393 6.57 -0.28 -11.79
N PHE A 394 6.98 -1.53 -11.83
CA PHE A 394 8.39 -1.90 -11.98
C PHE A 394 8.65 -2.49 -13.36
N ASP A 395 9.55 -1.86 -14.07
CA ASP A 395 10.09 -2.33 -15.35
C ASP A 395 11.59 -2.61 -15.17
N GLY A 396 11.95 -3.86 -15.00
CA GLY A 396 13.31 -4.30 -14.79
C GLY A 396 14.15 -4.31 -16.07
N GLU A 397 13.55 -4.31 -17.27
CA GLU A 397 14.28 -4.16 -18.53
C GLU A 397 14.83 -2.74 -18.68
N GLU A 398 14.05 -1.74 -18.28
CA GLU A 398 14.45 -0.34 -18.34
C GLU A 398 14.95 0.23 -17.00
N PHE A 399 14.94 -0.57 -15.93
CA PHE A 399 15.28 -0.15 -14.54
C PHE A 399 14.48 1.08 -14.08
N LYS A 400 13.18 1.05 -14.30
CA LYS A 400 12.27 2.12 -13.92
C LYS A 400 11.23 1.62 -12.93
N ALA A 401 10.92 2.48 -11.95
CA ALA A 401 9.89 2.20 -10.93
C ALA A 401 9.03 3.45 -10.67
N PRO A 402 8.30 3.99 -11.68
CA PRO A 402 7.46 5.15 -11.46
C PRO A 402 6.27 4.82 -10.57
N ILE A 403 5.86 5.82 -9.78
CA ILE A 403 4.67 5.76 -8.93
C ILE A 403 3.62 6.70 -9.53
N TYR A 404 2.39 6.21 -9.63
CA TYR A 404 1.24 6.97 -10.11
C TYR A 404 0.15 7.02 -9.03
N SER A 405 -0.37 8.21 -8.80
CA SER A 405 -1.57 8.41 -7.97
C SER A 405 -2.80 8.12 -8.84
N MET A 406 -3.23 6.86 -8.83
CA MET A 406 -4.39 6.39 -9.59
C MET A 406 -5.64 6.61 -8.75
N GLN A 407 -6.26 7.77 -8.94
CA GLN A 407 -7.46 8.17 -8.22
C GLN A 407 -8.56 8.51 -9.22
N PRO A 408 -9.82 8.10 -8.99
CA PRO A 408 -10.93 8.66 -9.75
C PRO A 408 -10.92 10.18 -9.57
N MET A 409 -11.39 10.92 -10.58
CA MET A 409 -11.67 12.34 -10.36
C MET A 409 -12.64 12.44 -9.19
N PHE A 410 -12.21 13.14 -8.14
CA PHE A 410 -12.94 13.20 -6.89
C PHE A 410 -14.30 13.82 -7.16
N ASP A 411 -15.36 13.02 -7.11
CA ASP A 411 -16.71 13.52 -6.98
C ASP A 411 -17.01 13.62 -5.46
N PRO A 412 -17.14 14.82 -4.91
CA PRO A 412 -17.42 15.00 -3.49
C PRO A 412 -18.69 14.28 -3.03
N THR A 413 -19.58 13.90 -3.95
CA THR A 413 -20.82 13.17 -3.65
C THR A 413 -20.60 11.68 -3.40
N LEU A 414 -19.43 11.13 -3.79
CA LEU A 414 -19.03 9.75 -3.55
C LEU A 414 -18.14 9.58 -2.30
N ALA A 415 -17.81 10.67 -1.62
CA ALA A 415 -17.18 10.60 -0.31
C ALA A 415 -18.16 9.94 0.66
N MET A 416 -17.83 8.76 1.16
CA MET A 416 -18.57 8.14 2.27
C MET A 416 -18.65 9.17 3.40
N PRO A 417 -19.82 9.36 4.04
CA PRO A 417 -19.91 10.24 5.19
C PRO A 417 -18.90 9.77 6.24
N LEU A 418 -18.00 10.65 6.63
CA LEU A 418 -17.19 10.46 7.83
C LEU A 418 -18.17 10.51 8.99
N ASP A 419 -18.45 9.37 9.61
CA ASP A 419 -19.24 9.30 10.84
C ASP A 419 -18.65 10.27 11.86
N GLY A 420 -19.33 11.38 12.10
CA GLY A 420 -18.96 12.38 13.10
C GLY A 420 -18.80 13.84 12.64
N MET A 421 -18.85 14.13 11.34
CA MET A 421 -18.89 15.53 10.87
C MET A 421 -20.34 15.91 10.53
N THR A 422 -20.93 16.81 11.32
CA THR A 422 -22.21 17.44 11.00
C THR A 422 -22.00 18.48 9.89
N ALA A 423 -23.06 18.74 9.10
CA ALA A 423 -23.03 19.66 7.97
C ALA A 423 -22.64 21.12 8.33
N ASP A 424 -22.48 21.41 9.61
CA ASP A 424 -22.10 22.73 10.13
C ASP A 424 -20.60 22.95 10.32
N ASP A 425 -19.77 21.92 10.12
CA ASP A 425 -18.32 22.00 10.31
C ASP A 425 -17.53 22.32 9.03
N VAL A 426 -18.20 22.61 7.91
CA VAL A 426 -17.55 22.99 6.66
C VAL A 426 -17.35 24.51 6.63
N PRO A 427 -16.10 25.04 6.57
CA PRO A 427 -15.88 26.48 6.45
C PRO A 427 -16.47 27.01 5.14
N GLN A 428 -17.41 27.94 5.23
CA GLN A 428 -18.09 28.63 4.11
C GLN A 428 -17.23 29.70 3.41
N GLU A 429 -15.95 29.45 3.15
CA GLU A 429 -15.07 30.45 2.49
C GLU A 429 -14.49 30.01 1.15
N ALA A 430 -15.26 29.35 0.30
CA ALA A 430 -14.82 29.11 -1.08
C ALA A 430 -15.90 29.42 -2.16
N ALA A 431 -16.86 30.27 -1.86
CA ALA A 431 -17.88 30.66 -2.82
C ALA A 431 -18.07 32.18 -2.86
N SER A 432 -17.06 32.93 -3.24
CA SER A 432 -17.26 34.29 -3.75
C SER A 432 -16.01 34.75 -4.54
N ASN A 433 -16.01 34.47 -5.82
CA ASN A 433 -15.49 35.38 -6.85
C ASN A 433 -15.75 34.78 -8.24
N GLY A 434 -16.76 35.27 -8.87
CA GLY A 434 -17.06 34.91 -10.26
C GLY A 434 -18.24 35.76 -10.74
N ASN A 435 -17.91 36.92 -11.20
CA ASN A 435 -18.79 37.94 -11.76
C ASN A 435 -19.80 37.40 -12.78
N GLY A 436 -21.02 37.97 -12.66
CA GLY A 436 -22.15 37.72 -13.48
C GLY A 436 -22.05 38.10 -14.96
N VAL A 437 -22.90 37.50 -15.76
CA VAL A 437 -23.61 38.10 -16.89
C VAL A 437 -24.98 37.43 -17.02
N MET A 438 -25.94 38.27 -16.93
CA MET A 438 -27.35 38.35 -17.34
C MET A 438 -28.05 37.17 -18.02
N THR A 439 -29.14 36.89 -17.43
CA THR A 439 -30.41 36.29 -17.84
C THR A 439 -30.89 36.64 -19.25
N ASN A 440 -31.51 35.64 -19.91
CA ASN A 440 -32.86 35.83 -20.47
C ASN A 440 -33.54 34.44 -20.59
N GLY A 441 -34.70 34.37 -19.91
CA GLY A 441 -35.56 33.22 -19.89
C GLY A 441 -36.40 33.09 -21.17
N ILE A 442 -36.87 31.89 -21.44
CA ILE A 442 -38.20 31.63 -22.04
C ILE A 442 -38.59 30.20 -21.60
N ALA A 443 -39.80 30.12 -21.05
CA ALA A 443 -40.46 28.90 -20.57
C ALA A 443 -41.09 28.08 -21.70
N PRO A 444 -41.69 26.91 -21.42
CA PRO A 444 -41.84 25.81 -22.36
C PRO A 444 -43.13 25.88 -23.18
N ASN A 445 -43.13 25.26 -24.34
CA ASN A 445 -44.40 24.91 -25.00
C ASN A 445 -44.38 23.50 -25.61
N THR A 446 -45.51 22.91 -25.47
CA THR A 446 -46.04 21.58 -25.69
C THR A 446 -46.11 21.13 -27.15
N ALA A 447 -45.95 19.82 -27.40
CA ALA A 447 -46.63 18.84 -28.26
C ALA A 447 -46.96 19.17 -29.75
N ALA A 448 -46.61 18.22 -30.57
CA ALA A 448 -47.41 17.46 -31.59
C ALA A 448 -46.49 17.05 -32.73
N ASP A 449 -46.25 15.78 -32.95
CA ASP A 449 -46.91 14.76 -33.77
C ASP A 449 -46.86 14.99 -35.32
N VAL A 450 -46.64 13.84 -36.02
CA VAL A 450 -46.93 13.51 -37.43
C VAL A 450 -45.77 13.39 -38.40
N SER A 451 -45.44 12.13 -38.60
CA SER A 451 -45.37 11.32 -39.86
C SER A 451 -44.37 11.59 -40.99
N GLN A 452 -43.72 10.50 -41.32
CA GLN A 452 -43.47 9.92 -42.66
C GLN A 452 -42.79 10.74 -43.76
N ALA A 453 -41.66 10.23 -44.24
CA ALA A 453 -41.49 9.72 -45.61
C ALA A 453 -40.01 9.45 -45.93
N GLN A 454 -39.73 8.20 -46.26
CA GLN A 454 -38.64 7.87 -47.21
C GLN A 454 -39.10 8.22 -48.64
N PRO A 455 -38.25 8.42 -49.64
CA PRO A 455 -37.60 7.31 -50.32
C PRO A 455 -36.18 7.53 -50.86
N GLN A 456 -35.59 6.39 -51.26
CA GLN A 456 -34.39 6.15 -52.04
C GLN A 456 -34.43 6.66 -53.49
N PRO A 457 -33.50 6.21 -54.37
CA PRO A 457 -32.06 6.54 -54.56
C PRO A 457 -31.77 7.05 -56.00
N GLN A 458 -30.47 7.18 -56.37
CA GLN A 458 -29.84 7.31 -57.72
C GLN A 458 -28.84 8.48 -57.73
N ALA A 459 -27.63 8.36 -58.16
CA ALA A 459 -26.86 7.56 -59.09
C ALA A 459 -25.41 7.48 -58.59
#